data_d27ab3bb6837fa4a288ea44405e7c9a6
#
_entry.id   d27ab3bb6837fa4a288ea44405e7c9a6
#
_cell.length_a   1.000
_cell.length_b   1.000
_cell.length_c   1.000
_cell.angle_alpha   90.00
_cell.angle_beta   90.00
_cell.angle_gamma   90.00
#
_symmetry.space_group_name_H-M   'P 1'
#
loop_
_entity.id
_entity.type
_entity.pdbx_description
1 polymer ?
#
loop_
_entity_poly.entity_id
_entity_poly.type
_entity_poly.pdbx_seq_one_letter_code
_entity_poly.pdbx_strand_id
1 'polypeptide(L)'
;MTTRAVRASPAAMVTAASHGAMTRARKRNLDLSAQAGVAFPGLPFHVSVSLVEKHLPDPADLAVLRAVSKGMRDAVDDVVDATGRKVKEFKEYDAAFSGYVSTLKCLLRQGRLSDVCLLCAATAGVGDLEALKALRRAENFPWNEETCACAALNGHLEVLKWARENDCPWDEGTCALAAWGGHLEVLQWARANDCPWDEETCAGAAEGGQLETLKWLRENGCPRDEFTCAKAAKGGQLEVLKWARANGCPWDEGTCAFAALGGHLEVLKWARENGAPWTEDTRLIAASMGYVEP
;
A
#
# COMPACT_ATOMS: atom_id res chain seq x y z
N MET A 1 25.91 20.26 -10.19
CA MET A 1 24.59 19.90 -10.73
C MET A 1 24.27 18.51 -10.20
N THR A 2 23.61 18.46 -9.05
CA THR A 2 23.20 17.22 -8.40
C THR A 2 21.80 16.85 -8.92
N THR A 3 21.72 15.80 -9.71
CA THR A 3 20.45 15.21 -10.15
C THR A 3 19.72 14.67 -8.92
N ARG A 4 18.69 15.39 -8.52
CA ARG A 4 17.72 14.95 -7.51
C ARG A 4 16.96 13.76 -8.11
N ALA A 5 17.21 12.56 -7.60
CA ALA A 5 16.38 11.41 -7.93
C ALA A 5 14.94 11.75 -7.51
N VAL A 6 14.01 11.73 -8.47
CA VAL A 6 12.58 11.87 -8.20
C VAL A 6 12.18 10.61 -7.45
N ARG A 7 12.02 10.70 -6.13
CA ARG A 7 11.40 9.64 -5.32
C ARG A 7 9.95 9.52 -5.78
N ALA A 8 9.54 8.33 -6.13
CA ALA A 8 8.12 8.05 -6.38
C ALA A 8 7.35 8.33 -5.08
N SER A 9 6.25 9.06 -5.16
CA SER A 9 5.36 9.35 -4.02
C SER A 9 4.94 8.04 -3.33
N PRO A 10 4.92 7.99 -1.99
CA PRO A 10 4.45 6.81 -1.24
C PRO A 10 3.07 6.33 -1.69
N ALA A 11 2.17 7.25 -2.05
CA ALA A 11 0.85 6.94 -2.58
C ALA A 11 0.88 6.17 -3.92
N ALA A 12 1.91 6.34 -4.75
CA ALA A 12 2.07 5.61 -6.01
C ALA A 12 2.43 4.13 -5.79
N MET A 13 2.91 3.75 -4.61
CA MET A 13 3.35 2.38 -4.29
C MET A 13 2.23 1.48 -3.72
N VAL A 14 1.17 2.06 -3.15
CA VAL A 14 0.10 1.31 -2.46
C VAL A 14 -0.91 0.66 -3.42
N THR A 15 -0.83 0.90 -4.72
CA THR A 15 -1.86 0.55 -5.72
C THR A 15 -2.03 -0.94 -6.05
N ALA A 16 -1.38 -1.85 -5.33
CA ALA A 16 -1.44 -3.28 -5.64
C ALA A 16 -2.22 -4.14 -4.63
N ALA A 17 -2.73 -3.57 -3.53
CA ALA A 17 -3.41 -4.36 -2.52
C ALA A 17 -4.88 -3.93 -2.38
N SER A 18 -5.80 -4.71 -2.95
CA SER A 18 -7.22 -4.60 -2.64
C SER A 18 -7.45 -4.91 -1.15
N HIS A 19 -8.23 -4.06 -0.43
CA HIS A 19 -8.52 -4.17 1.01
C HIS A 19 -8.99 -5.56 1.49
N GLY A 20 -9.66 -6.31 0.62
CA GLY A 20 -10.17 -7.66 0.95
C GLY A 20 -9.09 -8.75 0.98
N ALA A 21 -7.98 -8.57 0.28
CA ALA A 21 -6.85 -9.51 0.27
C ALA A 21 -5.92 -9.29 1.47
N MET A 22 -5.77 -8.03 1.91
CA MET A 22 -4.91 -7.69 3.06
C MET A 22 -5.32 -8.37 4.37
N THR A 23 -6.62 -8.39 4.69
CA THR A 23 -7.10 -8.95 5.96
C THR A 23 -7.01 -10.48 6.01
N ARG A 24 -7.16 -11.16 4.87
CA ARG A 24 -7.02 -12.61 4.77
C ARG A 24 -5.55 -13.05 4.75
N ALA A 25 -4.69 -12.34 4.03
CA ALA A 25 -3.24 -12.59 4.03
C ALA A 25 -2.62 -12.32 5.40
N ARG A 26 -3.08 -11.27 6.11
CA ARG A 26 -2.60 -10.93 7.46
C ARG A 26 -2.90 -12.01 8.50
N LYS A 27 -4.10 -12.61 8.46
CA LYS A 27 -4.48 -13.70 9.38
C LYS A 27 -3.76 -15.01 9.06
N ARG A 28 -3.51 -15.30 7.77
CA ARG A 28 -2.74 -16.47 7.32
C ARG A 28 -1.24 -16.33 7.60
N ASN A 29 -0.67 -15.13 7.53
CA ASN A 29 0.76 -14.91 7.79
C ASN A 29 1.13 -15.12 9.27
N LEU A 30 0.24 -14.81 10.21
CA LEU A 30 0.44 -15.14 11.63
C LEU A 30 0.53 -16.66 11.84
N ASP A 31 -0.31 -17.44 11.15
CA ASP A 31 -0.26 -18.91 11.21
C ASP A 31 0.94 -19.50 10.45
N LEU A 32 1.30 -18.94 9.29
CA LEU A 32 2.45 -19.40 8.50
C LEU A 32 3.78 -18.99 9.12
N SER A 33 3.89 -17.83 9.80
CA SER A 33 5.12 -17.43 10.46
C SER A 33 5.44 -18.29 11.68
N ALA A 34 4.43 -18.77 12.38
CA ALA A 34 4.58 -19.74 13.48
C ALA A 34 4.95 -21.14 12.94
N GLN A 35 4.49 -21.49 11.74
CA GLN A 35 4.73 -22.78 11.10
C GLN A 35 5.96 -22.79 10.19
N ALA A 36 6.27 -21.70 9.49
CA ALA A 36 7.42 -21.62 8.58
C ALA A 36 8.79 -21.64 9.29
N GLY A 37 8.83 -21.24 10.57
CA GLY A 37 10.04 -21.41 11.39
C GLY A 37 10.39 -22.86 11.70
N VAL A 38 9.47 -23.80 11.51
CA VAL A 38 9.58 -25.21 11.93
C VAL A 38 9.33 -26.20 10.78
N ALA A 39 8.55 -25.84 9.76
CA ALA A 39 7.96 -26.85 8.86
C ALA A 39 8.79 -27.19 7.61
N PHE A 40 9.68 -26.35 7.13
CA PHE A 40 10.37 -26.59 5.85
C PHE A 40 11.81 -27.15 5.92
N PRO A 41 12.61 -26.91 6.97
CA PRO A 41 13.89 -27.62 7.11
C PRO A 41 13.62 -29.12 7.36
N GLY A 42 13.81 -29.93 6.31
CA GLY A 42 13.71 -31.40 6.39
C GLY A 42 12.49 -32.03 5.74
N LEU A 43 11.54 -31.23 5.20
CA LEU A 43 10.46 -31.79 4.37
C LEU A 43 10.99 -32.23 3.01
N PRO A 44 10.59 -33.41 2.50
CA PRO A 44 10.87 -33.81 1.13
C PRO A 44 10.33 -32.76 0.14
N PHE A 45 11.09 -32.54 -0.94
CA PHE A 45 10.77 -31.47 -1.92
C PHE A 45 9.34 -31.59 -2.49
N HIS A 46 8.88 -32.82 -2.82
CA HIS A 46 7.53 -33.06 -3.34
C HIS A 46 6.41 -32.67 -2.34
N VAL A 47 6.68 -32.77 -1.03
CA VAL A 47 5.74 -32.31 0.01
C VAL A 47 5.68 -30.78 0.04
N SER A 48 6.83 -30.12 -0.12
CA SER A 48 6.91 -28.67 -0.21
C SER A 48 6.17 -28.14 -1.44
N VAL A 49 6.33 -28.78 -2.59
CA VAL A 49 5.59 -28.45 -3.83
C VAL A 49 4.08 -28.62 -3.62
N SER A 50 3.65 -29.74 -3.04
CA SER A 50 2.22 -30.01 -2.79
C SER A 50 1.58 -29.03 -1.81
N LEU A 51 2.35 -28.56 -0.81
CA LEU A 51 1.87 -27.54 0.14
C LEU A 51 1.70 -26.18 -0.56
N VAL A 52 2.68 -25.77 -1.37
CA VAL A 52 2.60 -24.53 -2.16
C VAL A 52 1.42 -24.56 -3.13
N GLU A 53 1.25 -25.67 -3.84
CA GLU A 53 0.19 -25.84 -4.84
C GLU A 53 -1.23 -25.78 -4.23
N LYS A 54 -1.45 -26.45 -3.10
CA LYS A 54 -2.77 -26.61 -2.50
C LYS A 54 -3.19 -25.49 -1.55
N HIS A 55 -2.22 -24.88 -0.87
CA HIS A 55 -2.51 -23.98 0.25
C HIS A 55 -2.14 -22.52 0.02
N LEU A 56 -1.43 -22.21 -1.05
CA LEU A 56 -0.94 -20.85 -1.36
C LEU A 56 -1.37 -20.42 -2.77
N PRO A 57 -2.66 -20.15 -2.98
CA PRO A 57 -3.17 -19.72 -4.28
C PRO A 57 -2.83 -18.28 -4.66
N ASP A 58 -2.42 -17.43 -3.69
CA ASP A 58 -2.16 -16.03 -3.92
C ASP A 58 -0.76 -15.80 -4.50
N PRO A 59 -0.62 -15.08 -5.65
CA PRO A 59 0.68 -14.73 -6.22
C PRO A 59 1.61 -13.96 -5.27
N ALA A 60 1.05 -13.20 -4.32
CA ALA A 60 1.83 -12.47 -3.32
C ALA A 60 2.46 -13.41 -2.28
N ASP A 61 1.72 -14.43 -1.82
CA ASP A 61 2.24 -15.45 -0.90
C ASP A 61 3.36 -16.26 -1.56
N LEU A 62 3.23 -16.57 -2.85
CA LEU A 62 4.28 -17.24 -3.63
C LEU A 62 5.54 -16.38 -3.74
N ALA A 63 5.40 -15.07 -3.97
CA ALA A 63 6.53 -14.15 -4.02
C ALA A 63 7.29 -14.08 -2.69
N VAL A 64 6.57 -14.06 -1.57
CA VAL A 64 7.15 -14.09 -0.22
C VAL A 64 7.95 -15.37 0.02
N LEU A 65 7.38 -16.53 -0.30
CA LEU A 65 8.07 -17.82 -0.14
C LEU A 65 9.34 -17.90 -1.01
N ARG A 66 9.25 -17.45 -2.25
CA ARG A 66 10.39 -17.41 -3.19
C ARG A 66 11.54 -16.55 -2.66
N ALA A 67 11.23 -15.48 -1.90
CA ALA A 67 12.23 -14.59 -1.32
C ALA A 67 12.96 -15.21 -0.11
N VAL A 68 12.30 -16.09 0.65
CA VAL A 68 12.79 -16.55 1.98
C VAL A 68 13.92 -17.55 1.89
N SER A 69 13.85 -18.57 1.03
CA SER A 69 14.92 -19.58 0.93
C SER A 69 15.05 -20.15 -0.48
N LYS A 70 16.22 -20.76 -0.76
CA LYS A 70 16.46 -21.44 -2.04
C LYS A 70 15.45 -22.60 -2.26
N GLY A 71 15.27 -23.44 -1.25
CA GLY A 71 14.34 -24.59 -1.37
C GLY A 71 12.89 -24.19 -1.57
N MET A 72 12.45 -23.10 -0.93
CA MET A 72 11.12 -22.53 -1.16
C MET A 72 11.00 -21.92 -2.55
N ARG A 73 12.06 -21.28 -3.04
CA ARG A 73 12.10 -20.74 -4.41
C ARG A 73 11.95 -21.85 -5.44
N ASP A 74 12.75 -22.89 -5.32
CA ASP A 74 12.71 -24.04 -6.24
C ASP A 74 11.32 -24.70 -6.25
N ALA A 75 10.68 -24.85 -5.07
CA ALA A 75 9.33 -25.38 -4.96
C ALA A 75 8.24 -24.46 -5.57
N VAL A 76 8.40 -23.15 -5.45
CA VAL A 76 7.49 -22.18 -6.09
C VAL A 76 7.69 -22.17 -7.60
N ASP A 77 8.94 -22.21 -8.07
CA ASP A 77 9.24 -22.20 -9.49
C ASP A 77 8.69 -23.46 -10.17
N ASP A 78 8.78 -24.66 -9.54
CA ASP A 78 8.16 -25.89 -10.04
C ASP A 78 6.63 -25.77 -10.17
N VAL A 79 5.95 -25.17 -9.18
CA VAL A 79 4.49 -24.94 -9.23
C VAL A 79 4.12 -23.94 -10.31
N VAL A 80 4.93 -22.86 -10.47
CA VAL A 80 4.73 -21.85 -11.52
C VAL A 80 4.86 -22.47 -12.90
N ASP A 81 5.89 -23.28 -13.12
CA ASP A 81 6.14 -23.95 -14.39
C ASP A 81 5.04 -24.97 -14.71
N ALA A 82 4.60 -25.74 -13.70
CA ALA A 82 3.54 -26.74 -13.87
C ALA A 82 2.14 -26.15 -14.07
N THR A 83 1.84 -24.98 -13.44
CA THR A 83 0.50 -24.39 -13.41
C THR A 83 0.34 -23.15 -14.27
N GLY A 84 1.43 -22.58 -14.80
CA GLY A 84 1.42 -21.33 -15.54
C GLY A 84 1.05 -20.10 -14.68
N ARG A 85 1.08 -20.22 -13.36
CA ARG A 85 0.79 -19.09 -12.43
C ARG A 85 1.86 -18.03 -12.56
N LYS A 86 1.45 -16.77 -12.54
CA LYS A 86 2.38 -15.64 -12.47
C LYS A 86 2.76 -15.37 -11.01
N VAL A 87 4.06 -15.29 -10.73
CA VAL A 87 4.56 -14.81 -9.43
C VAL A 87 4.83 -13.32 -9.55
N LYS A 88 4.31 -12.54 -8.61
CA LYS A 88 4.61 -11.13 -8.50
C LYS A 88 6.06 -10.96 -8.06
N GLU A 89 6.76 -9.98 -8.63
CA GLU A 89 8.10 -9.64 -8.16
C GLU A 89 8.04 -9.24 -6.69
N PHE A 90 8.89 -9.85 -5.87
CA PHE A 90 8.98 -9.51 -4.46
C PHE A 90 9.68 -8.15 -4.31
N LYS A 91 8.97 -7.20 -3.73
CA LYS A 91 9.51 -5.89 -3.38
C LYS A 91 9.50 -5.74 -1.87
N GLU A 92 10.66 -5.42 -1.30
CA GLU A 92 10.84 -5.26 0.14
C GLU A 92 9.91 -4.18 0.71
N TYR A 93 9.70 -3.09 -0.02
CA TYR A 93 8.75 -2.04 0.34
C TYR A 93 7.31 -2.55 0.43
N ASP A 94 6.83 -3.27 -0.58
CA ASP A 94 5.48 -3.86 -0.56
C ASP A 94 5.33 -4.81 0.65
N ALA A 95 6.39 -5.55 0.99
CA ALA A 95 6.42 -6.43 2.15
C ALA A 95 6.34 -5.65 3.47
N ALA A 96 7.01 -4.51 3.57
CA ALA A 96 6.97 -3.65 4.76
C ALA A 96 5.56 -3.08 4.96
N PHE A 97 4.97 -2.48 3.95
CA PHE A 97 3.61 -1.94 4.00
C PHE A 97 2.54 -3.02 4.23
N SER A 98 2.79 -4.25 3.79
CA SER A 98 1.92 -5.41 4.04
C SER A 98 2.15 -6.06 5.41
N GLY A 99 3.12 -5.61 6.19
CA GLY A 99 3.42 -6.11 7.53
C GLY A 99 4.09 -7.50 7.55
N TYR A 100 4.86 -7.87 6.51
CA TYR A 100 5.58 -9.15 6.45
C TYR A 100 6.87 -9.14 7.30
N VAL A 101 6.75 -8.81 8.59
CA VAL A 101 7.87 -8.67 9.54
C VAL A 101 8.77 -9.91 9.58
N SER A 102 8.18 -11.12 9.60
CA SER A 102 8.94 -12.36 9.66
C SER A 102 9.80 -12.59 8.42
N THR A 103 9.29 -12.21 7.24
CA THR A 103 10.01 -12.29 5.98
C THR A 103 11.18 -11.32 5.96
N LEU A 104 10.96 -10.07 6.37
CA LEU A 104 12.03 -9.06 6.47
C LEU A 104 13.11 -9.46 7.48
N LYS A 105 12.74 -10.01 8.65
CA LYS A 105 13.69 -10.59 9.62
C LYS A 105 14.51 -11.74 9.01
N CYS A 106 13.89 -12.59 8.20
CA CYS A 106 14.58 -13.67 7.52
C CYS A 106 15.60 -13.15 6.50
N LEU A 107 15.20 -12.16 5.68
CA LEU A 107 16.09 -11.51 4.71
C LEU A 107 17.25 -10.80 5.40
N LEU A 108 16.99 -10.11 6.53
CA LEU A 108 18.01 -9.47 7.33
C LEU A 108 19.07 -10.48 7.83
N ARG A 109 18.64 -11.62 8.40
CA ARG A 109 19.55 -12.69 8.86
C ARG A 109 20.39 -13.28 7.75
N GLN A 110 19.90 -13.25 6.50
CA GLN A 110 20.59 -13.71 5.32
C GLN A 110 21.52 -12.64 4.70
N GLY A 111 21.54 -11.43 5.26
CA GLY A 111 22.26 -10.29 4.67
C GLY A 111 21.72 -9.83 3.31
N ARG A 112 20.43 -10.08 3.05
CA ARG A 112 19.77 -9.81 1.77
C ARG A 112 18.76 -8.66 1.84
N LEU A 113 18.46 -8.13 3.02
CA LEU A 113 17.61 -6.97 3.17
C LEU A 113 18.38 -5.71 2.74
N SER A 114 17.88 -5.02 1.72
CA SER A 114 18.55 -3.84 1.14
C SER A 114 18.40 -2.60 2.01
N ASP A 115 17.25 -2.45 2.68
CA ASP A 115 16.96 -1.35 3.58
C ASP A 115 16.46 -1.89 4.94
N VAL A 116 17.27 -1.73 5.95
CA VAL A 116 16.98 -2.21 7.30
C VAL A 116 15.89 -1.38 8.01
N CYS A 117 15.63 -0.13 7.57
CA CYS A 117 14.55 0.71 8.09
C CYS A 117 13.17 0.07 7.88
N LEU A 118 13.03 -0.71 6.81
CA LEU A 118 11.79 -1.41 6.47
C LEU A 118 11.30 -2.35 7.57
N LEU A 119 12.20 -2.85 8.43
CA LEU A 119 11.79 -3.70 9.55
C LEU A 119 11.04 -2.90 10.63
N CYS A 120 11.48 -1.69 10.92
CA CYS A 120 10.77 -0.79 11.83
C CYS A 120 9.43 -0.34 11.21
N ALA A 121 9.43 0.00 9.91
CA ALA A 121 8.22 0.38 9.18
C ALA A 121 7.17 -0.76 9.19
N ALA A 122 7.58 -1.99 8.86
CA ALA A 122 6.69 -3.16 8.90
C ALA A 122 6.14 -3.43 10.29
N THR A 123 7.00 -3.33 11.31
CA THR A 123 6.62 -3.56 12.71
C THR A 123 5.61 -2.51 13.18
N ALA A 124 5.84 -1.24 12.83
CA ALA A 124 4.91 -0.15 13.08
C ALA A 124 3.58 -0.33 12.34
N GLY A 125 3.64 -0.80 11.09
CA GLY A 125 2.46 -1.08 10.26
C GLY A 125 1.58 -2.23 10.76
N VAL A 126 2.13 -3.19 11.52
CA VAL A 126 1.33 -4.24 12.22
C VAL A 126 0.80 -3.77 13.57
N GLY A 127 1.28 -2.64 14.08
CA GLY A 127 0.86 -2.09 15.37
C GLY A 127 1.52 -2.76 16.58
N ASP A 128 2.62 -3.50 16.38
CA ASP A 128 3.32 -4.16 17.48
C ASP A 128 4.32 -3.20 18.15
N LEU A 129 3.78 -2.40 19.08
CA LEU A 129 4.53 -1.39 19.82
C LEU A 129 5.68 -2.00 20.63
N GLU A 130 5.47 -3.15 21.25
CA GLU A 130 6.50 -3.79 22.08
C GLU A 130 7.65 -4.35 21.21
N ALA A 131 7.33 -4.93 20.05
CA ALA A 131 8.37 -5.34 19.11
C ALA A 131 9.14 -4.13 18.54
N LEU A 132 8.46 -3.02 18.24
CA LEU A 132 9.12 -1.80 17.77
C LEU A 132 10.06 -1.22 18.85
N LYS A 133 9.61 -1.16 20.11
CA LYS A 133 10.43 -0.77 21.25
C LYS A 133 11.66 -1.69 21.42
N ALA A 134 11.48 -2.99 21.26
CA ALA A 134 12.56 -3.95 21.34
C ALA A 134 13.63 -3.74 20.25
N LEU A 135 13.21 -3.52 19.00
CA LEU A 135 14.12 -3.20 17.90
C LEU A 135 14.95 -1.95 18.19
N ARG A 136 14.33 -0.90 18.73
CA ARG A 136 15.01 0.36 19.05
C ARG A 136 15.96 0.23 20.25
N ARG A 137 15.56 -0.49 21.31
CA ARG A 137 16.36 -0.62 22.55
C ARG A 137 17.53 -1.58 22.41
N ALA A 138 17.29 -2.76 21.82
CA ALA A 138 18.29 -3.84 21.81
C ALA A 138 19.35 -3.66 20.72
N GLU A 139 18.97 -3.16 19.56
CA GLU A 139 19.81 -3.17 18.36
C GLU A 139 19.94 -1.78 17.72
N ASN A 140 19.28 -0.75 18.29
CA ASN A 140 19.23 0.61 17.74
C ASN A 140 18.94 0.61 16.23
N PHE A 141 18.00 -0.24 15.80
CA PHE A 141 17.62 -0.34 14.38
C PHE A 141 17.26 1.04 13.86
N PRO A 142 17.79 1.42 12.68
CA PRO A 142 17.41 2.69 12.06
C PRO A 142 15.93 2.68 11.70
N TRP A 143 15.34 3.85 11.75
CA TRP A 143 14.00 4.12 11.25
C TRP A 143 14.00 5.42 10.46
N ASN A 144 12.99 5.64 9.69
CA ASN A 144 12.78 6.80 8.84
C ASN A 144 11.29 7.15 8.81
N GLU A 145 10.92 8.08 7.95
CA GLU A 145 9.55 8.56 7.77
C GLU A 145 8.54 7.45 7.45
N GLU A 146 8.95 6.37 6.76
CA GLU A 146 8.08 5.23 6.47
C GLU A 146 7.58 4.52 7.74
N THR A 147 8.32 4.60 8.85
CA THR A 147 7.86 4.02 10.11
C THR A 147 6.60 4.71 10.63
N CYS A 148 6.57 6.04 10.62
CA CYS A 148 5.38 6.82 10.95
C CYS A 148 4.27 6.63 9.91
N ALA A 149 4.63 6.63 8.64
CA ALA A 149 3.70 6.46 7.53
C ALA A 149 2.98 5.10 7.55
N CYS A 150 3.70 4.00 7.84
CA CYS A 150 3.11 2.67 7.98
C CYS A 150 2.19 2.55 9.21
N ALA A 151 2.56 3.14 10.34
CA ALA A 151 1.69 3.21 11.51
C ALA A 151 0.40 3.98 11.19
N ALA A 152 0.52 5.11 10.52
CA ALA A 152 -0.58 5.97 10.13
C ALA A 152 -1.53 5.30 9.12
N LEU A 153 -0.98 4.63 8.11
CA LEU A 153 -1.73 3.86 7.09
C LEU A 153 -2.67 2.82 7.71
N ASN A 154 -2.26 2.22 8.82
CA ASN A 154 -3.00 1.15 9.48
C ASN A 154 -3.73 1.61 10.77
N GLY A 155 -3.73 2.90 11.07
CA GLY A 155 -4.47 3.47 12.19
C GLY A 155 -3.87 3.23 13.57
N HIS A 156 -2.58 2.92 13.66
CA HIS A 156 -1.92 2.59 14.91
C HIS A 156 -1.45 3.85 15.65
N LEU A 157 -2.39 4.61 16.20
CA LEU A 157 -2.16 5.90 16.85
C LEU A 157 -1.11 5.81 17.98
N GLU A 158 -1.20 4.80 18.84
CA GLU A 158 -0.26 4.65 19.96
C GLU A 158 1.18 4.35 19.51
N VAL A 159 1.33 3.61 18.40
CA VAL A 159 2.64 3.38 17.78
C VAL A 159 3.19 4.68 17.23
N LEU A 160 2.35 5.45 16.52
CA LEU A 160 2.72 6.74 15.94
C LEU A 160 3.13 7.75 17.03
N LYS A 161 2.35 7.86 18.11
CA LYS A 161 2.67 8.72 19.26
C LYS A 161 4.03 8.37 19.83
N TRP A 162 4.23 7.09 20.16
CA TRP A 162 5.48 6.64 20.72
C TRP A 162 6.68 6.86 19.78
N ALA A 163 6.52 6.60 18.48
CA ALA A 163 7.55 6.85 17.49
C ALA A 163 7.96 8.34 17.47
N ARG A 164 7.00 9.25 17.51
CA ARG A 164 7.25 10.70 17.55
C ARG A 164 7.89 11.18 18.84
N GLU A 165 7.47 10.63 19.99
CA GLU A 165 8.09 10.91 21.29
C GLU A 165 9.56 10.47 21.36
N ASN A 166 9.98 9.56 20.46
CA ASN A 166 11.35 9.07 20.35
C ASN A 166 12.05 9.55 19.06
N ASP A 167 11.68 10.71 18.54
CA ASP A 167 12.31 11.41 17.43
C ASP A 167 12.27 10.65 16.07
N CYS A 168 11.29 9.77 15.86
CA CYS A 168 11.08 9.20 14.53
C CYS A 168 10.66 10.31 13.55
N PRO A 169 11.34 10.48 12.41
CA PRO A 169 10.92 11.49 11.43
C PRO A 169 9.56 11.15 10.82
N TRP A 170 8.87 12.16 10.35
CA TRP A 170 7.68 12.06 9.52
C TRP A 170 7.67 13.15 8.45
N ASP A 171 6.86 12.95 7.44
CA ASP A 171 6.65 13.87 6.33
C ASP A 171 5.17 13.94 5.94
N GLU A 172 4.84 14.62 4.84
CA GLU A 172 3.49 14.70 4.26
C GLU A 172 2.89 13.33 3.94
N GLY A 173 3.72 12.34 3.63
CA GLY A 173 3.30 10.94 3.40
C GLY A 173 2.60 10.32 4.61
N THR A 174 2.94 10.72 5.82
CA THR A 174 2.26 10.26 7.04
C THR A 174 0.79 10.68 7.04
N CYS A 175 0.51 11.95 6.73
CA CYS A 175 -0.87 12.45 6.61
C CYS A 175 -1.60 11.84 5.41
N ALA A 176 -0.93 11.71 4.26
CA ALA A 176 -1.52 11.14 3.05
C ALA A 176 -1.94 9.68 3.23
N LEU A 177 -1.12 8.87 3.90
CA LEU A 177 -1.42 7.46 4.17
C LEU A 177 -2.46 7.28 5.27
N ALA A 178 -2.47 8.13 6.33
CA ALA A 178 -3.57 8.16 7.30
C ALA A 178 -4.90 8.47 6.62
N ALA A 179 -4.90 9.44 5.71
CA ALA A 179 -6.07 9.83 4.94
C ALA A 179 -6.53 8.71 3.98
N TRP A 180 -5.61 8.05 3.29
CA TRP A 180 -5.92 6.90 2.44
C TRP A 180 -6.54 5.74 3.22
N GLY A 181 -6.02 5.44 4.42
CA GLY A 181 -6.56 4.43 5.32
C GLY A 181 -7.89 4.81 5.97
N GLY A 182 -8.30 6.08 5.91
CA GLY A 182 -9.49 6.60 6.55
C GLY A 182 -9.35 6.76 8.06
N HIS A 183 -8.14 6.83 8.58
CA HIS A 183 -7.86 6.93 10.00
C HIS A 183 -7.90 8.38 10.47
N LEU A 184 -9.12 8.93 10.54
CA LEU A 184 -9.37 10.35 10.85
C LEU A 184 -8.75 10.77 12.18
N GLU A 185 -8.83 9.95 13.21
CA GLU A 185 -8.23 10.24 14.53
C GLU A 185 -6.70 10.38 14.45
N VAL A 186 -6.04 9.47 13.69
CA VAL A 186 -4.59 9.54 13.45
C VAL A 186 -4.23 10.81 12.71
N LEU A 187 -5.00 11.15 11.66
CA LEU A 187 -4.78 12.35 10.86
C LEU A 187 -4.97 13.62 11.69
N GLN A 188 -6.01 13.69 12.51
CA GLN A 188 -6.28 14.81 13.41
C GLN A 188 -5.14 14.99 14.43
N TRP A 189 -4.70 13.90 15.04
CA TRP A 189 -3.59 13.94 15.97
C TRP A 189 -2.29 14.38 15.28
N ALA A 190 -1.97 13.84 14.10
CA ALA A 190 -0.79 14.20 13.35
C ALA A 190 -0.78 15.70 13.03
N ARG A 191 -1.88 16.25 12.56
CA ARG A 191 -2.02 17.69 12.29
C ARG A 191 -1.90 18.56 13.54
N ALA A 192 -2.49 18.14 14.66
CA ALA A 192 -2.36 18.84 15.92
C ALA A 192 -0.92 18.88 16.47
N ASN A 193 -0.05 18.00 15.95
CA ASN A 193 1.37 17.91 16.29
C ASN A 193 2.28 18.33 15.09
N ASP A 194 1.81 19.22 14.22
CA ASP A 194 2.55 19.86 13.14
C ASP A 194 3.08 18.90 12.04
N CYS A 195 2.44 17.73 11.85
CA CYS A 195 2.76 16.89 10.70
C CYS A 195 2.41 17.65 9.40
N PRO A 196 3.33 17.77 8.44
CA PRO A 196 3.00 18.43 7.18
C PRO A 196 1.95 17.65 6.39
N TRP A 197 1.21 18.35 5.55
CA TRP A 197 0.31 17.79 4.56
C TRP A 197 0.35 18.62 3.27
N ASP A 198 -0.05 18.03 2.18
CA ASP A 198 -0.11 18.62 0.85
C ASP A 198 -1.36 18.12 0.10
N GLU A 199 -1.43 18.36 -1.21
CA GLU A 199 -2.51 17.91 -2.09
C GLU A 199 -2.63 16.38 -2.16
N GLU A 200 -1.53 15.63 -1.96
CA GLU A 200 -1.54 14.16 -1.91
C GLU A 200 -2.36 13.64 -0.72
N THR A 201 -2.53 14.42 0.34
CA THR A 201 -3.36 14.06 1.48
C THR A 201 -4.85 13.97 1.09
N CYS A 202 -5.36 14.97 0.34
CA CYS A 202 -6.71 14.92 -0.21
C CYS A 202 -6.86 13.83 -1.27
N ALA A 203 -5.86 13.68 -2.12
CA ALA A 203 -5.82 12.64 -3.16
C ALA A 203 -5.80 11.23 -2.56
N GLY A 204 -5.08 11.02 -1.46
CA GLY A 204 -5.06 9.78 -0.70
C GLY A 204 -6.43 9.41 -0.14
N ALA A 205 -7.09 10.34 0.57
CA ALA A 205 -8.45 10.13 1.06
C ALA A 205 -9.42 9.77 -0.08
N ALA A 206 -9.27 10.44 -1.22
CA ALA A 206 -10.11 10.22 -2.39
C ALA A 206 -9.87 8.83 -3.02
N GLU A 207 -8.62 8.39 -3.19
CA GLU A 207 -8.28 7.06 -3.71
C GLU A 207 -8.76 5.95 -2.76
N GLY A 208 -8.63 6.16 -1.44
CA GLY A 208 -9.09 5.23 -0.42
C GLY A 208 -10.61 5.20 -0.23
N GLY A 209 -11.37 6.08 -0.86
CA GLY A 209 -12.82 6.16 -0.73
C GLY A 209 -13.31 6.77 0.58
N GLN A 210 -12.46 7.53 1.25
CA GLN A 210 -12.68 8.02 2.62
C GLN A 210 -13.40 9.37 2.64
N LEU A 211 -14.69 9.36 2.32
CA LEU A 211 -15.49 10.58 2.14
C LEU A 211 -15.49 11.50 3.36
N GLU A 212 -15.65 10.95 4.56
CA GLU A 212 -15.68 11.75 5.80
C GLU A 212 -14.31 12.38 6.09
N THR A 213 -13.24 11.65 5.85
CA THR A 213 -11.88 12.18 5.95
C THR A 213 -11.64 13.30 4.94
N LEU A 214 -12.10 13.13 3.70
CA LEU A 214 -11.96 14.15 2.66
C LEU A 214 -12.78 15.43 2.99
N LYS A 215 -13.96 15.28 3.58
CA LYS A 215 -14.76 16.42 4.07
C LYS A 215 -13.99 17.18 5.15
N TRP A 216 -13.48 16.46 6.14
CA TRP A 216 -12.71 17.06 7.23
C TRP A 216 -11.46 17.78 6.71
N LEU A 217 -10.70 17.16 5.79
CA LEU A 217 -9.52 17.77 5.16
C LEU A 217 -9.86 19.11 4.50
N ARG A 218 -10.97 19.15 3.76
CA ARG A 218 -11.42 20.37 3.11
C ARG A 218 -11.80 21.47 4.13
N GLU A 219 -12.52 21.11 5.19
CA GLU A 219 -12.93 22.04 6.23
C GLU A 219 -11.74 22.63 6.99
N ASN A 220 -10.62 21.87 7.04
CA ASN A 220 -9.39 22.28 7.71
C ASN A 220 -8.33 22.87 6.76
N GLY A 221 -8.69 23.18 5.52
CA GLY A 221 -7.84 23.92 4.58
C GLY A 221 -6.71 23.09 3.97
N CYS A 222 -6.82 21.76 3.90
CA CYS A 222 -5.87 20.94 3.18
C CYS A 222 -5.87 21.30 1.68
N PRO A 223 -4.69 21.47 1.04
CA PRO A 223 -4.61 21.74 -0.38
C PRO A 223 -5.25 20.62 -1.21
N ARG A 224 -5.75 20.95 -2.37
CA ARG A 224 -6.32 20.01 -3.34
C ARG A 224 -6.13 20.51 -4.76
N ASP A 225 -5.98 19.59 -5.66
CA ASP A 225 -5.82 19.81 -7.09
C ASP A 225 -6.66 18.81 -7.90
N GLU A 226 -6.42 18.71 -9.20
CA GLU A 226 -7.07 17.76 -10.11
C GLU A 226 -6.78 16.31 -9.77
N PHE A 227 -5.65 16.03 -9.11
CA PHE A 227 -5.31 14.67 -8.65
C PHE A 227 -6.33 14.10 -7.66
N THR A 228 -7.00 14.94 -6.87
CA THR A 228 -8.07 14.49 -5.98
C THR A 228 -9.18 13.76 -6.76
N CYS A 229 -9.65 14.32 -7.89
CA CYS A 229 -10.64 13.67 -8.73
C CYS A 229 -10.07 12.47 -9.49
N ALA A 230 -8.85 12.59 -10.00
CA ALA A 230 -8.17 11.52 -10.72
C ALA A 230 -7.93 10.29 -9.83
N LYS A 231 -7.54 10.50 -8.58
CA LYS A 231 -7.33 9.45 -7.59
C LYS A 231 -8.63 8.79 -7.13
N ALA A 232 -9.71 9.57 -6.90
CA ALA A 232 -11.03 9.00 -6.67
C ALA A 232 -11.46 8.08 -7.82
N ALA A 233 -11.22 8.52 -9.05
CA ALA A 233 -11.53 7.74 -10.24
C ALA A 233 -10.68 6.47 -10.34
N LYS A 234 -9.38 6.55 -10.02
CA LYS A 234 -8.46 5.41 -9.96
C LYS A 234 -8.87 4.36 -8.94
N GLY A 235 -9.36 4.80 -7.77
CA GLY A 235 -9.85 3.92 -6.70
C GLY A 235 -11.26 3.39 -6.95
N GLY A 236 -11.95 3.82 -8.03
CA GLY A 236 -13.33 3.43 -8.31
C GLY A 236 -14.37 4.09 -7.39
N GLN A 237 -14.02 5.20 -6.75
CA GLN A 237 -14.78 5.82 -5.67
C GLN A 237 -15.80 6.83 -6.21
N LEU A 238 -16.87 6.33 -6.83
CA LEU A 238 -17.87 7.16 -7.54
C LEU A 238 -18.50 8.22 -6.64
N GLU A 239 -18.88 7.87 -5.41
CA GLU A 239 -19.52 8.80 -4.48
C GLU A 239 -18.57 9.90 -4.01
N VAL A 240 -17.29 9.55 -3.80
CA VAL A 240 -16.24 10.53 -3.48
C VAL A 240 -16.01 11.47 -4.66
N LEU A 241 -15.95 10.95 -5.88
CA LEU A 241 -15.77 11.75 -7.09
C LEU A 241 -16.97 12.72 -7.30
N LYS A 242 -18.20 12.23 -7.13
CA LYS A 242 -19.41 13.07 -7.19
C LYS A 242 -19.35 14.20 -6.18
N TRP A 243 -19.02 13.88 -4.95
CA TRP A 243 -18.90 14.86 -3.88
C TRP A 243 -17.81 15.88 -4.15
N ALA A 244 -16.61 15.42 -4.58
CA ALA A 244 -15.50 16.32 -4.91
C ALA A 244 -15.89 17.32 -6.00
N ARG A 245 -16.54 16.88 -7.07
CA ARG A 245 -17.03 17.74 -8.15
C ARG A 245 -18.10 18.73 -7.68
N ALA A 246 -19.09 18.25 -6.93
CA ALA A 246 -20.13 19.12 -6.38
C ALA A 246 -19.56 20.21 -5.47
N ASN A 247 -18.38 19.96 -4.88
CA ASN A 247 -17.66 20.90 -4.02
C ASN A 247 -16.54 21.67 -4.74
N GLY A 248 -16.54 21.69 -6.09
CA GLY A 248 -15.66 22.53 -6.90
C GLY A 248 -14.21 22.01 -7.00
N CYS A 249 -13.96 20.74 -6.78
CA CYS A 249 -12.65 20.16 -7.04
C CYS A 249 -12.39 20.17 -8.56
N PRO A 250 -11.23 20.65 -9.04
CA PRO A 250 -10.90 20.58 -10.45
C PRO A 250 -10.74 19.13 -10.91
N TRP A 251 -10.89 18.92 -12.20
CA TRP A 251 -10.53 17.68 -12.87
C TRP A 251 -9.97 17.96 -14.27
N ASP A 252 -9.19 17.02 -14.77
CA ASP A 252 -8.56 17.04 -16.08
C ASP A 252 -8.79 15.70 -16.82
N GLU A 253 -8.08 15.48 -17.92
CA GLU A 253 -8.11 14.22 -18.68
C GLU A 253 -7.64 13.01 -17.86
N GLY A 254 -6.82 13.23 -16.82
CA GLY A 254 -6.37 12.19 -15.90
C GLY A 254 -7.53 11.50 -15.18
N THR A 255 -8.62 12.21 -14.90
CA THR A 255 -9.79 11.61 -14.24
C THR A 255 -10.36 10.43 -15.05
N CYS A 256 -10.59 10.63 -16.35
CA CYS A 256 -11.06 9.55 -17.22
C CYS A 256 -9.99 8.48 -17.46
N ALA A 257 -8.73 8.88 -17.65
CA ALA A 257 -7.63 7.96 -17.88
C ALA A 257 -7.42 7.02 -16.69
N PHE A 258 -7.42 7.53 -15.47
CA PHE A 258 -7.27 6.73 -14.26
C PHE A 258 -8.48 5.84 -13.97
N ALA A 259 -9.71 6.30 -14.25
CA ALA A 259 -10.89 5.43 -14.19
C ALA A 259 -10.77 4.24 -15.14
N ALA A 260 -10.31 4.50 -16.36
CA ALA A 260 -10.10 3.46 -17.37
C ALA A 260 -8.99 2.48 -16.93
N LEU A 261 -7.82 2.98 -16.52
CA LEU A 261 -6.69 2.17 -16.03
C LEU A 261 -7.05 1.33 -14.80
N GLY A 262 -7.92 1.84 -13.92
CA GLY A 262 -8.45 1.11 -12.78
C GLY A 262 -9.53 0.09 -13.14
N GLY A 263 -10.02 0.08 -14.39
CA GLY A 263 -11.13 -0.78 -14.82
C GLY A 263 -12.49 -0.37 -14.27
N HIS A 264 -12.64 0.87 -13.79
CA HIS A 264 -13.84 1.39 -13.15
C HIS A 264 -14.80 2.02 -14.15
N LEU A 265 -15.45 1.17 -14.97
CA LEU A 265 -16.28 1.60 -16.10
C LEU A 265 -17.47 2.47 -15.68
N GLU A 266 -18.05 2.27 -14.50
CA GLU A 266 -19.15 3.08 -13.99
C GLU A 266 -18.67 4.52 -13.68
N VAL A 267 -17.51 4.63 -13.04
CA VAL A 267 -16.86 5.92 -12.77
C VAL A 267 -16.51 6.64 -14.07
N LEU A 268 -15.95 5.91 -15.03
CA LEU A 268 -15.59 6.43 -16.34
C LEU A 268 -16.82 7.00 -17.10
N LYS A 269 -17.92 6.23 -17.14
CA LYS A 269 -19.18 6.67 -17.75
C LYS A 269 -19.70 7.95 -17.10
N TRP A 270 -19.79 7.94 -15.77
CA TRP A 270 -20.29 9.09 -15.04
C TRP A 270 -19.41 10.32 -15.25
N ALA A 271 -18.08 10.20 -15.19
CA ALA A 271 -17.16 11.31 -15.40
C ALA A 271 -17.35 11.93 -16.78
N ARG A 272 -17.44 11.11 -17.83
CA ARG A 272 -17.66 11.54 -19.19
C ARG A 272 -19.01 12.24 -19.38
N GLU A 273 -20.10 11.67 -18.84
CA GLU A 273 -21.45 12.25 -18.89
C GLU A 273 -21.53 13.60 -18.18
N ASN A 274 -20.65 13.83 -17.18
CA ASN A 274 -20.58 15.08 -16.41
C ASN A 274 -19.49 16.05 -16.92
N GLY A 275 -18.92 15.82 -18.10
CA GLY A 275 -18.04 16.77 -18.78
C GLY A 275 -16.58 16.69 -18.38
N ALA A 276 -16.09 15.56 -17.85
CA ALA A 276 -14.65 15.35 -17.69
C ALA A 276 -13.95 15.37 -19.07
N PRO A 277 -12.77 15.99 -19.17
CA PRO A 277 -12.01 15.99 -20.41
C PRO A 277 -11.74 14.58 -20.93
N TRP A 278 -11.91 14.42 -22.27
CA TRP A 278 -11.79 13.13 -22.95
C TRP A 278 -10.85 13.27 -24.12
N THR A 279 -9.70 12.62 -24.06
CA THR A 279 -8.68 12.65 -25.11
C THR A 279 -8.66 11.36 -25.91
N GLU A 280 -7.98 11.37 -27.06
CA GLU A 280 -7.77 10.17 -27.89
C GLU A 280 -6.98 9.10 -27.10
N ASP A 281 -5.99 9.48 -26.31
CA ASP A 281 -5.23 8.56 -25.47
C ASP A 281 -6.13 7.89 -24.43
N THR A 282 -7.01 8.67 -23.79
CA THR A 282 -8.00 8.13 -22.85
C THR A 282 -8.94 7.14 -23.54
N ARG A 283 -9.36 7.44 -24.77
CA ARG A 283 -10.20 6.56 -25.59
C ARG A 283 -9.50 5.22 -25.88
N LEU A 284 -8.23 5.26 -26.25
CA LEU A 284 -7.43 4.07 -26.51
C LEU A 284 -7.25 3.21 -25.25
N ILE A 285 -6.96 3.84 -24.11
CA ILE A 285 -6.85 3.16 -22.82
C ILE A 285 -8.19 2.48 -22.48
N ALA A 286 -9.29 3.22 -22.54
CA ALA A 286 -10.62 2.73 -22.23
C ALA A 286 -11.03 1.54 -23.14
N ALA A 287 -10.76 1.65 -24.45
CA ALA A 287 -11.01 0.57 -25.39
C ALA A 287 -10.19 -0.69 -25.07
N SER A 288 -8.92 -0.54 -24.69
CA SER A 288 -8.06 -1.67 -24.28
C SER A 288 -8.57 -2.38 -23.02
N MET A 289 -9.32 -1.68 -22.17
CA MET A 289 -9.95 -2.19 -20.95
C MET A 289 -11.41 -2.66 -21.16
N GLY A 290 -11.85 -2.72 -22.42
CA GLY A 290 -13.17 -3.24 -22.78
C GLY A 290 -14.32 -2.22 -22.77
N TYR A 291 -14.01 -0.94 -22.65
CA TYR A 291 -15.02 0.11 -22.81
C TYR A 291 -15.35 0.29 -24.29
N VAL A 292 -16.60 0.01 -24.64
CA VAL A 292 -17.13 0.29 -25.98
C VAL A 292 -17.90 1.60 -25.89
N GLU A 293 -17.51 2.57 -26.71
CA GLU A 293 -18.30 3.80 -26.83
C GLU A 293 -19.71 3.50 -27.34
N PRO A 294 -20.75 4.06 -26.69
CA PRO A 294 -22.12 3.91 -27.17
C PRO A 294 -22.36 4.63 -28.50
#